data_9d4274ca0b0692ef287b62063dd961c1
#
_entry.id   9d4274ca0b0692ef287b62063dd961c1
#
_cell.length_a   1.000
_cell.length_b   1.000
_cell.length_c   1.000
_cell.angle_alpha   90.00
_cell.angle_beta   90.00
_cell.angle_gamma   90.00
#
_symmetry.space_group_name_H-M   'P 1'
#
loop_
_entity.id
_entity.type
_entity.pdbx_description
1 polymer ?
#
loop_
_entity_poly.entity_id
_entity_poly.type
_entity_poly.pdbx_seq_one_letter_code
_entity_poly.pdbx_strand_id
1 'polypeptide(L)'
;MKRIPALLLAALTAVGLTTALPAAGAATAHTPVVFVHGFSGSSSNWTTAEAVFQAGGYGGGELFAFDYDWTQSNKTSAANLAAYVKQVLARTGAKQVDIVNHSMGGLVSDWYVKQLGGQPSVRRLASIAGANHGTTYASACLVYASCVEMYPGSAFLATVTSGDETPGGTGYATWYSPCDGVILPYTSTALSGATNHLVACQTHIGFLTDTLTLGAVEQFLAS
;
A
#
# COMPACT_ATOMS: atom_id res chain seq x y z
N MET A 1 -78.96 -51.42 3.85
CA MET A 1 -78.44 -50.11 3.46
C MET A 1 -77.33 -49.72 4.49
N LYS A 2 -76.05 -49.91 4.15
CA LYS A 2 -74.92 -49.67 5.04
C LYS A 2 -74.27 -48.33 4.62
N ARG A 3 -74.15 -47.37 5.53
CA ARG A 3 -73.50 -46.10 5.33
C ARG A 3 -71.98 -46.24 5.63
N ILE A 4 -71.14 -45.85 4.71
CA ILE A 4 -69.70 -45.80 4.86
C ILE A 4 -69.31 -44.40 5.37
N PRO A 5 -68.50 -44.24 6.43
CA PRO A 5 -68.01 -42.96 6.83
C PRO A 5 -66.82 -42.50 6.01
N ALA A 6 -66.81 -41.22 5.62
CA ALA A 6 -65.71 -40.59 4.93
C ALA A 6 -64.58 -40.25 5.90
N LEU A 7 -63.36 -40.73 5.60
CA LEU A 7 -62.14 -40.33 6.31
C LEU A 7 -61.68 -38.96 5.77
N LEU A 8 -61.60 -37.97 6.63
CA LEU A 8 -60.92 -36.71 6.35
C LEU A 8 -59.38 -36.90 6.58
N LEU A 9 -58.64 -36.72 5.52
CA LEU A 9 -57.19 -36.71 5.57
C LEU A 9 -56.72 -35.28 5.89
N ALA A 10 -56.21 -35.05 7.09
CA ALA A 10 -55.63 -33.76 7.46
C ALA A 10 -54.17 -33.72 6.96
N ALA A 11 -53.86 -32.81 6.00
CA ALA A 11 -52.51 -32.55 5.56
C ALA A 11 -51.82 -31.61 6.55
N LEU A 12 -50.83 -32.10 7.27
CA LEU A 12 -49.91 -31.26 8.07
C LEU A 12 -48.88 -30.61 7.14
N THR A 13 -48.99 -29.30 6.91
CA THR A 13 -47.92 -28.52 6.28
C THR A 13 -46.88 -28.19 7.35
N ALA A 14 -45.69 -28.81 7.28
CA ALA A 14 -44.54 -28.45 8.08
C ALA A 14 -43.93 -27.15 7.56
N VAL A 15 -44.10 -26.06 8.28
CA VAL A 15 -43.39 -24.81 8.05
C VAL A 15 -42.00 -24.95 8.58
N GLY A 16 -41.03 -25.19 7.69
CA GLY A 16 -39.61 -25.21 8.03
C GLY A 16 -39.10 -23.81 8.40
N LEU A 17 -38.86 -23.56 9.69
CA LEU A 17 -38.19 -22.34 10.16
C LEU A 17 -36.68 -22.46 9.83
N THR A 18 -36.24 -21.85 8.74
CA THR A 18 -34.81 -21.67 8.48
C THR A 18 -34.31 -20.55 9.36
N THR A 19 -33.67 -20.91 10.48
CA THR A 19 -32.90 -19.96 11.27
C THR A 19 -31.65 -19.62 10.50
N ALA A 20 -31.60 -18.43 9.88
CA ALA A 20 -30.35 -17.88 9.36
C ALA A 20 -29.39 -17.69 10.56
N LEU A 21 -28.26 -18.40 10.54
CA LEU A 21 -27.17 -18.13 11.48
C LEU A 21 -26.74 -16.67 11.30
N PRO A 22 -26.57 -15.91 12.42
CA PRO A 22 -25.99 -14.58 12.31
C PRO A 22 -24.64 -14.72 11.62
N ALA A 23 -24.40 -13.91 10.58
CA ALA A 23 -23.09 -13.77 9.98
C ALA A 23 -22.10 -13.45 11.12
N ALA A 24 -21.04 -14.24 11.23
CA ALA A 24 -19.96 -13.97 12.15
C ALA A 24 -19.58 -12.50 11.99
N GLY A 25 -19.64 -11.74 13.08
CA GLY A 25 -19.35 -10.31 13.05
C GLY A 25 -18.00 -10.14 12.35
N ALA A 26 -17.99 -9.35 11.28
CA ALA A 26 -16.76 -8.99 10.61
C ALA A 26 -15.85 -8.39 11.70
N ALA A 27 -14.71 -9.05 11.97
CA ALA A 27 -13.62 -8.40 12.70
C ALA A 27 -13.45 -7.02 12.04
N THR A 28 -13.19 -5.98 12.83
CA THR A 28 -12.95 -4.64 12.30
C THR A 28 -11.81 -4.77 11.30
N ALA A 29 -12.15 -4.77 10.01
CA ALA A 29 -11.19 -4.95 8.95
C ALA A 29 -10.19 -3.80 9.02
N HIS A 30 -8.89 -4.10 8.97
CA HIS A 30 -7.86 -3.09 8.84
C HIS A 30 -8.03 -2.36 7.50
N THR A 31 -7.56 -1.13 7.43
CA THR A 31 -7.46 -0.44 6.15
C THR A 31 -6.53 -1.25 5.23
N PRO A 32 -6.96 -1.60 4.00
CA PRO A 32 -6.12 -2.39 3.09
C PRO A 32 -4.80 -1.69 2.81
N VAL A 33 -3.71 -2.44 2.78
CA VAL A 33 -2.36 -1.95 2.52
C VAL A 33 -1.95 -2.29 1.09
N VAL A 34 -1.49 -1.27 0.35
CA VAL A 34 -0.89 -1.44 -0.97
C VAL A 34 0.61 -1.23 -0.85
N PHE A 35 1.38 -2.27 -1.14
CA PHE A 35 2.84 -2.23 -1.15
C PHE A 35 3.35 -1.90 -2.55
N VAL A 36 4.30 -0.95 -2.65
CA VAL A 36 4.85 -0.44 -3.92
C VAL A 36 6.36 -0.62 -3.92
N HIS A 37 6.88 -1.56 -4.71
CA HIS A 37 8.30 -1.88 -4.79
C HIS A 37 9.13 -0.79 -5.48
N GLY A 38 10.45 -0.91 -5.42
CA GLY A 38 11.40 0.00 -6.05
C GLY A 38 11.92 -0.49 -7.40
N PHE A 39 12.97 0.18 -7.90
CA PHE A 39 13.71 -0.19 -9.10
C PHE A 39 14.22 -1.62 -9.02
N SER A 40 14.11 -2.37 -10.11
CA SER A 40 14.44 -3.80 -10.23
C SER A 40 13.72 -4.75 -9.25
N GLY A 41 12.71 -4.24 -8.55
CA GLY A 41 11.90 -5.02 -7.61
C GLY A 41 10.71 -5.70 -8.26
N SER A 42 9.92 -6.35 -7.41
CA SER A 42 8.65 -6.99 -7.73
C SER A 42 7.78 -7.10 -6.47
N SER A 43 6.56 -7.59 -6.62
CA SER A 43 5.66 -7.90 -5.50
C SER A 43 6.30 -8.79 -4.43
N SER A 44 7.21 -9.69 -4.83
CA SER A 44 7.90 -10.61 -3.90
C SER A 44 8.80 -9.90 -2.87
N ASN A 45 9.16 -8.64 -3.08
CA ASN A 45 9.92 -7.86 -2.11
C ASN A 45 9.19 -7.69 -0.76
N TRP A 46 7.88 -7.89 -0.73
CA TRP A 46 7.05 -7.61 0.43
C TRP A 46 6.72 -8.82 1.30
N THR A 47 7.26 -10.00 0.98
CA THR A 47 6.98 -11.25 1.72
C THR A 47 7.25 -11.12 3.23
N THR A 48 8.36 -10.47 3.63
CA THR A 48 8.65 -10.25 5.06
C THR A 48 7.69 -9.23 5.68
N ALA A 49 7.38 -8.15 4.97
CA ALA A 49 6.42 -7.15 5.44
C ALA A 49 5.02 -7.76 5.62
N GLU A 50 4.55 -8.55 4.65
CA GLU A 50 3.27 -9.26 4.76
C GLU A 50 3.23 -10.17 5.99
N ALA A 51 4.30 -10.91 6.28
CA ALA A 51 4.39 -11.75 7.47
C ALA A 51 4.35 -10.92 8.77
N VAL A 52 5.05 -9.77 8.83
CA VAL A 52 5.02 -8.86 9.98
C VAL A 52 3.61 -8.29 10.19
N PHE A 53 2.97 -7.83 9.12
CA PHE A 53 1.61 -7.29 9.18
C PHE A 53 0.58 -8.36 9.57
N GLN A 54 0.71 -9.58 9.08
CA GLN A 54 -0.14 -10.70 9.50
C GLN A 54 0.04 -11.01 10.98
N ALA A 55 1.26 -10.95 11.51
CA ALA A 55 1.52 -11.07 12.94
C ALA A 55 0.90 -9.92 13.75
N GLY A 56 0.78 -8.72 13.16
CA GLY A 56 0.06 -7.55 13.68
C GLY A 56 -1.46 -7.63 13.57
N GLY A 57 -2.00 -8.70 12.98
CA GLY A 57 -3.44 -8.96 12.90
C GLY A 57 -4.09 -8.70 11.54
N TYR A 58 -3.34 -8.25 10.52
CA TYR A 58 -3.88 -8.09 9.17
C TYR A 58 -4.23 -9.44 8.55
N GLY A 59 -5.40 -9.54 7.94
CA GLY A 59 -5.78 -10.68 7.12
C GLY A 59 -5.09 -10.66 5.75
N GLY A 60 -4.86 -11.84 5.14
CA GLY A 60 -4.27 -11.91 3.79
C GLY A 60 -5.10 -11.24 2.69
N GLY A 61 -6.39 -10.99 2.95
CA GLY A 61 -7.25 -10.21 2.06
C GLY A 61 -7.13 -8.68 2.20
N GLU A 62 -6.26 -8.21 3.08
CA GLU A 62 -6.02 -6.79 3.37
C GLU A 62 -4.63 -6.33 2.91
N LEU A 63 -3.77 -7.25 2.44
CA LEU A 63 -2.39 -6.99 2.00
C LEU A 63 -2.29 -7.21 0.49
N PHE A 64 -1.83 -6.19 -0.23
CA PHE A 64 -1.83 -6.13 -1.69
C PHE A 64 -0.48 -5.64 -2.21
N ALA A 65 0.36 -6.53 -2.71
CA ALA A 65 1.62 -6.15 -3.34
C ALA A 65 1.39 -5.79 -4.81
N PHE A 66 1.61 -4.52 -5.14
CA PHE A 66 1.47 -3.98 -6.50
C PHE A 66 2.72 -4.29 -7.31
N ASP A 67 2.53 -5.00 -8.43
CA ASP A 67 3.59 -5.33 -9.37
C ASP A 67 3.49 -4.46 -10.61
N TYR A 68 4.61 -3.87 -11.05
CA TYR A 68 4.66 -2.98 -12.19
C TYR A 68 6.01 -3.04 -12.91
N ASP A 69 6.03 -2.63 -14.17
CA ASP A 69 7.26 -2.52 -14.96
C ASP A 69 8.07 -1.29 -14.49
N TRP A 70 9.12 -1.52 -13.74
CA TRP A 70 10.00 -0.50 -13.17
C TRP A 70 10.88 0.20 -14.20
N THR A 71 10.93 -0.27 -15.46
CA THR A 71 11.77 0.34 -16.52
C THR A 71 11.11 1.56 -17.16
N GLN A 72 9.78 1.61 -17.13
CA GLN A 72 9.01 2.69 -17.72
C GLN A 72 8.94 3.93 -16.84
N SER A 73 8.37 5.02 -17.36
CA SER A 73 8.17 6.26 -16.62
C SER A 73 7.41 6.02 -15.30
N ASN A 74 7.87 6.62 -14.21
CA ASN A 74 7.18 6.64 -12.92
C ASN A 74 5.77 7.23 -13.03
N LYS A 75 5.51 8.12 -14.00
CA LYS A 75 4.16 8.65 -14.29
C LYS A 75 3.23 7.54 -14.78
N THR A 76 3.72 6.66 -15.65
CA THR A 76 2.97 5.49 -16.13
C THR A 76 2.72 4.51 -15.00
N SER A 77 3.74 4.22 -14.19
CA SER A 77 3.61 3.36 -13.01
C SER A 77 2.62 3.93 -11.99
N ALA A 78 2.61 5.25 -11.79
CA ALA A 78 1.64 5.92 -10.92
C ALA A 78 0.19 5.84 -11.47
N ALA A 79 -0.01 5.92 -12.78
CA ALA A 79 -1.33 5.72 -13.39
C ALA A 79 -1.81 4.25 -13.20
N ASN A 80 -0.90 3.29 -13.32
CA ASN A 80 -1.18 1.88 -13.05
C ASN A 80 -1.49 1.66 -11.56
N LEU A 81 -0.76 2.32 -10.65
CA LEU A 81 -1.06 2.30 -9.20
C LEU A 81 -2.45 2.87 -8.91
N ALA A 82 -2.84 3.98 -9.56
CA ALA A 82 -4.18 4.56 -9.40
C ALA A 82 -5.27 3.57 -9.81
N ALA A 83 -5.09 2.83 -10.92
CA ALA A 83 -6.01 1.79 -11.35
C ALA A 83 -6.04 0.61 -10.36
N TYR A 84 -4.87 0.20 -9.86
CA TYR A 84 -4.75 -0.88 -8.88
C TYR A 84 -5.43 -0.52 -7.55
N VAL A 85 -5.24 0.69 -7.03
CA VAL A 85 -5.92 1.16 -5.81
C VAL A 85 -7.44 1.11 -6.00
N LYS A 86 -7.98 1.55 -7.15
CA LYS A 86 -9.42 1.41 -7.44
C LYS A 86 -9.90 -0.05 -7.38
N GLN A 87 -9.11 -0.99 -7.88
CA GLN A 87 -9.44 -2.42 -7.81
C GLN A 87 -9.42 -2.93 -6.37
N VAL A 88 -8.43 -2.53 -5.56
CA VAL A 88 -8.35 -2.89 -4.13
C VAL A 88 -9.57 -2.36 -3.38
N LEU A 89 -9.93 -1.08 -3.57
CA LEU A 89 -11.11 -0.48 -2.94
C LEU A 89 -12.41 -1.19 -3.34
N ALA A 90 -12.57 -1.53 -4.63
CA ALA A 90 -13.74 -2.26 -5.11
C ALA A 90 -13.81 -3.68 -4.54
N ARG A 91 -12.66 -4.36 -4.41
CA ARG A 91 -12.55 -5.73 -3.89
C ARG A 91 -12.81 -5.80 -2.38
N THR A 92 -12.34 -4.81 -1.63
CA THR A 92 -12.42 -4.82 -0.16
C THR A 92 -13.65 -4.08 0.39
N GLY A 93 -14.26 -3.20 -0.40
CA GLY A 93 -15.32 -2.30 0.06
C GLY A 93 -14.80 -1.16 0.95
N ALA A 94 -13.49 -1.04 1.14
CA ALA A 94 -12.87 0.03 1.90
C ALA A 94 -13.01 1.38 1.18
N LYS A 95 -12.99 2.48 1.95
CA LYS A 95 -13.04 3.84 1.40
C LYS A 95 -11.66 4.38 1.04
N GLN A 96 -10.63 3.89 1.72
CA GLN A 96 -9.23 4.30 1.57
C GLN A 96 -8.32 3.08 1.68
N VAL A 97 -7.09 3.22 1.17
CA VAL A 97 -5.99 2.29 1.38
C VAL A 97 -4.89 2.99 2.18
N ASP A 98 -4.02 2.21 2.77
CA ASP A 98 -2.69 2.67 3.18
C ASP A 98 -1.68 2.28 2.10
N ILE A 99 -0.64 3.08 1.93
CA ILE A 99 0.46 2.79 1.01
C ILE A 99 1.75 2.60 1.81
N VAL A 100 2.47 1.53 1.53
CA VAL A 100 3.85 1.33 1.96
C VAL A 100 4.71 1.23 0.71
N ASN A 101 5.66 2.14 0.56
CA ASN A 101 6.56 2.12 -0.57
C ASN A 101 8.02 1.93 -0.15
N HIS A 102 8.84 1.47 -1.08
CA HIS A 102 10.29 1.36 -0.93
C HIS A 102 10.99 1.98 -2.13
N SER A 103 12.08 2.72 -1.88
CA SER A 103 12.98 3.20 -2.94
C SER A 103 12.25 4.04 -4.00
N MET A 104 12.42 3.74 -5.28
CA MET A 104 11.72 4.38 -6.40
C MET A 104 10.19 4.32 -6.27
N GLY A 105 9.64 3.35 -5.53
CA GLY A 105 8.20 3.28 -5.24
C GLY A 105 7.66 4.53 -4.53
N GLY A 106 8.52 5.29 -3.85
CA GLY A 106 8.20 6.61 -3.31
C GLY A 106 7.73 7.57 -4.39
N LEU A 107 8.49 7.70 -5.47
CA LEU A 107 8.17 8.57 -6.62
C LEU A 107 6.86 8.18 -7.30
N VAL A 108 6.61 6.88 -7.44
CA VAL A 108 5.35 6.34 -7.99
C VAL A 108 4.17 6.72 -7.10
N SER A 109 4.32 6.55 -5.79
CA SER A 109 3.30 6.88 -4.80
C SER A 109 3.04 8.38 -4.71
N ASP A 110 4.09 9.18 -4.67
CA ASP A 110 3.99 10.64 -4.58
C ASP A 110 3.34 11.24 -5.84
N TRP A 111 3.69 10.74 -7.03
CA TRP A 111 3.03 11.15 -8.26
C TRP A 111 1.55 10.79 -8.25
N TYR A 112 1.19 9.59 -7.81
CA TYR A 112 -0.19 9.17 -7.68
C TYR A 112 -0.98 10.11 -6.75
N VAL A 113 -0.46 10.37 -5.56
CA VAL A 113 -1.16 11.18 -4.55
C VAL A 113 -1.27 12.64 -5.00
N LYS A 114 -0.17 13.24 -5.50
CA LYS A 114 -0.08 14.67 -5.78
C LYS A 114 -0.61 15.07 -7.15
N GLN A 115 -0.37 14.25 -8.20
CA GLN A 115 -0.64 14.63 -9.58
C GLN A 115 -1.86 13.92 -10.17
N LEU A 116 -2.25 12.77 -9.64
CA LEU A 116 -3.37 11.99 -10.16
C LEU A 116 -4.60 12.00 -9.24
N GLY A 117 -4.60 12.85 -8.22
CA GLY A 117 -5.72 13.01 -7.30
C GLY A 117 -5.92 11.81 -6.39
N GLY A 118 -4.86 11.07 -6.04
CA GLY A 118 -4.92 9.89 -5.18
C GLY A 118 -5.20 10.19 -3.71
N GLN A 119 -4.94 11.41 -3.26
CA GLN A 119 -5.03 11.85 -1.88
C GLN A 119 -6.33 11.44 -1.14
N PRO A 120 -7.55 11.59 -1.67
CA PRO A 120 -8.75 11.18 -0.95
C PRO A 120 -8.86 9.67 -0.73
N SER A 121 -8.12 8.88 -1.52
CA SER A 121 -8.11 7.42 -1.48
C SER A 121 -7.00 6.85 -0.60
N VAL A 122 -6.09 7.69 -0.06
CA VAL A 122 -4.95 7.24 0.74
C VAL A 122 -5.07 7.81 2.15
N ARG A 123 -5.23 6.92 3.15
CA ARG A 123 -5.30 7.30 4.56
C ARG A 123 -3.92 7.60 5.13
N ARG A 124 -2.96 6.70 4.87
CA ARG A 124 -1.56 6.83 5.32
C ARG A 124 -0.59 6.38 4.25
N LEU A 125 0.56 7.04 4.22
CA LEU A 125 1.66 6.73 3.33
C LEU A 125 2.94 6.58 4.13
N ALA A 126 3.51 5.38 4.14
CA ALA A 126 4.79 5.04 4.75
C ALA A 126 5.85 4.86 3.66
N SER A 127 6.91 5.68 3.69
CA SER A 127 8.00 5.62 2.72
C SER A 127 9.28 5.09 3.38
N ILE A 128 9.69 3.89 2.97
CA ILE A 128 10.89 3.21 3.47
C ILE A 128 12.01 3.40 2.46
N ALA A 129 13.09 4.08 2.85
CA ALA A 129 14.21 4.40 1.96
C ALA A 129 13.73 4.96 0.60
N GLY A 130 12.66 5.77 0.61
CA GLY A 130 12.04 6.31 -0.61
C GLY A 130 12.96 7.29 -1.32
N ALA A 131 12.96 7.23 -2.66
CA ALA A 131 13.69 8.18 -3.49
C ALA A 131 12.90 9.51 -3.67
N ASN A 132 12.23 10.00 -2.61
CA ASN A 132 11.22 11.06 -2.68
C ASN A 132 11.77 12.37 -3.28
N HIS A 133 13.06 12.68 -3.07
CA HIS A 133 13.78 13.78 -3.72
C HIS A 133 14.83 13.28 -4.72
N GLY A 134 14.71 12.03 -5.18
CA GLY A 134 15.64 11.40 -6.10
C GLY A 134 16.91 10.87 -5.45
N THR A 135 17.81 10.36 -6.28
CA THR A 135 19.12 9.87 -5.87
C THR A 135 20.16 10.04 -6.98
N THR A 136 21.39 10.42 -6.62
CA THR A 136 22.49 10.46 -7.58
C THR A 136 22.89 9.06 -8.09
N TYR A 137 22.54 8.00 -7.35
CA TYR A 137 22.73 6.61 -7.77
C TYR A 137 21.99 6.27 -9.08
N ALA A 138 20.92 6.98 -9.41
CA ALA A 138 20.17 6.82 -10.65
C ALA A 138 21.00 7.08 -11.91
N SER A 139 22.17 7.75 -11.78
CA SER A 139 23.11 7.91 -12.90
C SER A 139 23.57 6.58 -13.52
N ALA A 140 23.52 5.48 -12.76
CA ALA A 140 23.91 4.14 -13.23
C ALA A 140 22.87 3.48 -14.17
N CYS A 141 21.65 4.05 -14.31
CA CYS A 141 20.55 3.41 -15.01
C CYS A 141 19.77 4.37 -15.93
N LEU A 142 20.37 5.45 -16.42
CA LEU A 142 19.70 6.48 -17.24
C LEU A 142 19.18 5.97 -18.60
N VAL A 143 19.43 4.71 -18.94
CA VAL A 143 18.80 4.04 -20.09
C VAL A 143 17.31 3.82 -19.87
N TYR A 144 16.84 3.82 -18.63
CA TYR A 144 15.44 3.66 -18.27
C TYR A 144 14.79 5.00 -17.95
N ALA A 145 13.56 5.20 -18.43
CA ALA A 145 12.80 6.42 -18.18
C ALA A 145 12.61 6.70 -16.68
N SER A 146 12.37 5.65 -15.88
CA SER A 146 12.24 5.77 -14.43
C SER A 146 13.49 6.34 -13.75
N CYS A 147 14.69 5.95 -14.20
CA CYS A 147 15.94 6.46 -13.65
C CYS A 147 16.21 7.91 -14.08
N VAL A 148 15.90 8.27 -15.30
CA VAL A 148 15.97 9.67 -15.75
C VAL A 148 15.09 10.57 -14.89
N GLU A 149 13.89 10.11 -14.55
CA GLU A 149 12.97 10.83 -13.67
C GLU A 149 13.44 10.88 -12.21
N MET A 150 14.11 9.81 -11.73
CA MET A 150 14.64 9.70 -10.37
C MET A 150 15.95 10.47 -10.18
N TYR A 151 16.65 10.83 -11.28
CA TYR A 151 17.92 11.55 -11.19
C TYR A 151 17.70 13.01 -10.74
N PRO A 152 18.53 13.53 -9.79
CA PRO A 152 18.41 14.90 -9.30
C PRO A 152 18.44 15.95 -10.42
N GLY A 153 17.53 16.93 -10.32
CA GLY A 153 17.37 17.98 -11.33
C GLY A 153 16.41 17.62 -12.48
N SER A 154 15.80 16.44 -12.46
CA SER A 154 14.78 16.08 -13.44
C SER A 154 13.52 16.95 -13.32
N ALA A 155 12.84 17.19 -14.43
CA ALA A 155 11.54 17.87 -14.43
C ALA A 155 10.46 17.09 -13.65
N PHE A 156 10.62 15.78 -13.55
CA PHE A 156 9.75 14.92 -12.73
C PHE A 156 9.89 15.30 -11.25
N LEU A 157 11.11 15.30 -10.73
CA LEU A 157 11.38 15.66 -9.33
C LEU A 157 10.94 17.09 -9.04
N ALA A 158 11.27 18.05 -9.94
CA ALA A 158 10.83 19.43 -9.77
C ALA A 158 9.30 19.55 -9.65
N THR A 159 8.54 18.68 -10.32
CA THR A 159 7.07 18.64 -10.23
C THR A 159 6.61 18.01 -8.92
N VAL A 160 7.14 16.82 -8.58
CA VAL A 160 6.62 16.05 -7.45
C VAL A 160 7.02 16.64 -6.11
N THR A 161 8.16 17.32 -6.02
CA THR A 161 8.62 17.99 -4.79
C THR A 161 8.12 19.44 -4.66
N SER A 162 7.41 19.97 -5.68
CA SER A 162 6.88 21.34 -5.60
C SER A 162 5.72 21.47 -4.60
N GLY A 163 5.66 22.60 -3.90
CA GLY A 163 4.57 22.94 -2.98
C GLY A 163 4.54 22.06 -1.72
N ASP A 164 3.33 21.69 -1.29
CA ASP A 164 3.14 20.81 -0.14
C ASP A 164 3.57 19.37 -0.49
N GLU A 165 4.54 18.83 0.24
CA GLU A 165 5.04 17.46 0.03
C GLU A 165 4.14 16.41 0.67
N THR A 166 3.30 16.81 1.62
CA THR A 166 2.40 15.95 2.39
C THR A 166 0.95 16.42 2.31
N PRO A 167 0.37 16.55 1.09
CA PRO A 167 -0.89 17.24 0.91
C PRO A 167 -2.07 16.55 1.58
N GLY A 168 -2.97 17.35 2.12
CA GLY A 168 -4.32 16.97 2.54
C GLY A 168 -4.41 16.30 3.90
N GLY A 169 -5.34 15.33 4.00
CA GLY A 169 -5.61 14.61 5.25
C GLY A 169 -4.87 13.28 5.38
N THR A 170 -4.01 12.93 4.41
CA THR A 170 -3.17 11.73 4.47
C THR A 170 -2.12 11.87 5.55
N GLY A 171 -1.93 10.84 6.39
CA GLY A 171 -0.82 10.77 7.33
C GLY A 171 0.46 10.29 6.62
N TYR A 172 1.58 10.99 6.83
CA TYR A 172 2.85 10.63 6.18
C TYR A 172 3.93 10.30 7.20
N ALA A 173 4.66 9.21 6.95
CA ALA A 173 5.88 8.89 7.70
C ALA A 173 6.96 8.32 6.77
N THR A 174 8.23 8.57 7.12
CA THR A 174 9.38 8.06 6.37
C THR A 174 10.38 7.36 7.28
N TRP A 175 11.08 6.36 6.75
CA TRP A 175 12.19 5.65 7.42
C TRP A 175 13.40 5.68 6.50
N TYR A 176 14.53 6.18 7.00
CA TYR A 176 15.75 6.36 6.21
C TYR A 176 17.01 6.17 7.07
N SER A 177 18.14 5.88 6.45
CA SER A 177 19.36 5.52 7.17
C SER A 177 20.62 6.09 6.50
N PRO A 178 21.60 6.57 7.27
CA PRO A 178 22.89 6.99 6.71
C PRO A 178 23.71 5.84 6.11
N CYS A 179 23.35 4.58 6.39
CA CYS A 179 23.97 3.39 5.83
C CYS A 179 23.24 2.85 4.57
N ASP A 180 22.24 3.56 4.03
CA ASP A 180 21.42 3.13 2.89
C ASP A 180 22.28 2.75 1.67
N GLY A 181 23.19 3.60 1.25
CA GLY A 181 24.14 3.36 0.15
C GLY A 181 23.56 3.49 -1.26
N VAL A 182 22.24 3.62 -1.41
CA VAL A 182 21.54 3.79 -2.71
C VAL A 182 20.80 5.12 -2.80
N ILE A 183 20.08 5.51 -1.77
CA ILE A 183 19.49 6.85 -1.70
C ILE A 183 20.59 7.84 -1.29
N LEU A 184 21.03 8.65 -2.23
CA LEU A 184 22.14 9.59 -2.06
C LEU A 184 21.74 11.00 -2.50
N PRO A 185 21.68 11.95 -1.55
CA PRO A 185 21.90 11.79 -0.12
C PRO A 185 20.77 10.98 0.54
N TYR A 186 21.08 10.24 1.61
CA TYR A 186 20.08 9.41 2.31
C TYR A 186 18.89 10.25 2.87
N THR A 187 19.09 11.52 3.11
CA THR A 187 18.05 12.47 3.53
C THR A 187 17.01 12.78 2.45
N SER A 188 17.24 12.34 1.18
CA SER A 188 16.26 12.46 0.10
C SER A 188 14.94 11.71 0.38
N THR A 189 14.94 10.80 1.34
CA THR A 189 13.72 10.09 1.76
C THR A 189 12.81 10.97 2.62
N ALA A 190 13.36 11.89 3.42
CA ALA A 190 12.58 12.70 4.33
C ALA A 190 11.64 13.65 3.56
N LEU A 191 10.40 13.77 4.02
CA LEU A 191 9.38 14.67 3.46
C LEU A 191 9.07 15.80 4.45
N SER A 192 8.90 17.00 3.95
CA SER A 192 8.43 18.13 4.76
C SER A 192 6.98 17.88 5.16
N GLY A 193 6.68 18.02 6.46
CA GLY A 193 5.35 17.73 7.02
C GLY A 193 5.12 16.29 7.44
N ALA A 194 6.00 15.35 7.12
CA ALA A 194 5.92 13.96 7.55
C ALA A 194 6.57 13.70 8.92
N THR A 195 6.21 12.61 9.57
CA THR A 195 7.01 12.06 10.67
C THR A 195 8.21 11.32 10.10
N ASN A 196 9.40 11.91 10.24
CA ASN A 196 10.64 11.41 9.63
C ASN A 196 11.46 10.60 10.65
N HIS A 197 11.66 9.29 10.43
CA HIS A 197 12.37 8.38 11.31
C HIS A 197 13.76 8.06 10.78
N LEU A 198 14.80 8.50 11.50
CA LEU A 198 16.18 8.11 11.23
C LEU A 198 16.46 6.74 11.85
N VAL A 199 16.72 5.74 11.03
CA VAL A 199 17.19 4.42 11.44
C VAL A 199 18.72 4.43 11.49
N ALA A 200 19.30 4.01 12.61
CA ALA A 200 20.72 4.24 12.93
C ALA A 200 21.69 3.73 11.86
N CYS A 201 21.54 2.48 11.44
CA CYS A 201 22.33 1.90 10.32
C CYS A 201 21.55 0.75 9.69
N GLN A 202 20.87 1.02 8.58
CA GLN A 202 20.21 0.01 7.76
C GLN A 202 20.59 0.21 6.30
N THR A 203 20.87 -0.89 5.59
CA THR A 203 21.18 -0.84 4.16
C THR A 203 19.89 -0.75 3.35
N HIS A 204 19.98 -0.25 2.13
CA HIS A 204 18.83 -0.03 1.25
C HIS A 204 17.92 -1.26 1.11
N ILE A 205 18.52 -2.40 0.75
CA ILE A 205 17.77 -3.66 0.60
C ILE A 205 17.47 -4.29 1.96
N GLY A 206 18.30 -4.07 2.96
CA GLY A 206 18.10 -4.56 4.32
C GLY A 206 16.79 -4.08 4.95
N PHE A 207 16.30 -2.90 4.59
CA PHE A 207 15.00 -2.39 5.03
C PHE A 207 13.83 -3.35 4.70
N LEU A 208 13.89 -4.07 3.58
CA LEU A 208 12.83 -4.99 3.16
C LEU A 208 12.68 -6.22 4.05
N THR A 209 13.69 -6.51 4.87
CA THR A 209 13.72 -7.66 5.80
C THR A 209 13.91 -7.24 7.26
N ASP A 210 14.02 -5.94 7.53
CA ASP A 210 14.16 -5.41 8.89
C ASP A 210 12.82 -5.41 9.62
N THR A 211 12.58 -6.44 10.41
CA THR A 211 11.31 -6.61 11.14
C THR A 211 11.06 -5.51 12.17
N LEU A 212 12.10 -4.83 12.67
CA LEU A 212 11.93 -3.68 13.57
C LEU A 212 11.35 -2.48 12.83
N THR A 213 11.93 -2.12 11.69
CA THR A 213 11.40 -1.04 10.86
C THR A 213 10.00 -1.41 10.31
N LEU A 214 9.82 -2.63 9.81
CA LEU A 214 8.52 -3.08 9.29
C LEU A 214 7.43 -3.10 10.36
N GLY A 215 7.76 -3.48 11.60
CA GLY A 215 6.84 -3.39 12.74
C GLY A 215 6.51 -1.96 13.13
N ALA A 216 7.46 -1.02 13.05
CA ALA A 216 7.19 0.40 13.27
C ALA A 216 6.29 1.00 12.17
N VAL A 217 6.45 0.55 10.92
CA VAL A 217 5.55 0.90 9.80
C VAL A 217 4.15 0.37 10.05
N GLU A 218 4.02 -0.90 10.44
CA GLU A 218 2.73 -1.51 10.77
C GLU A 218 2.02 -0.72 11.89
N GLN A 219 2.72 -0.39 12.98
CA GLN A 219 2.17 0.40 14.09
C GLN A 219 1.73 1.81 13.64
N PHE A 220 2.49 2.46 12.76
CA PHE A 220 2.08 3.73 12.17
C PHE A 220 0.78 3.58 11.39
N LEU A 221 0.59 2.50 10.64
CA LEU A 221 -0.65 2.28 9.91
C LEU A 221 -1.81 1.87 10.83
N ALA A 222 -1.57 1.19 11.93
CA ALA A 222 -2.60 0.76 12.89
C ALA A 222 -3.12 1.89 13.81
N SER A 223 -2.37 3.01 13.93
CA SER A 223 -2.71 4.11 14.86
C SER A 223 -3.82 5.10 14.34
#